data_959b2eb3e31d2147eac495652639373e
#
_entry.id   959b2eb3e31d2147eac495652639373e
#
_cell.length_a   1.000
_cell.length_b   1.000
_cell.length_c   1.000
_cell.angle_alpha   90.00
_cell.angle_beta   90.00
_cell.angle_gamma   90.00
#
_symmetry.space_group_name_H-M   'P 1'
#
loop_
_entity.id
_entity.type
_entity.pdbx_description
1 polymer ?
#
loop_
_entity_poly.entity_id
_entity_poly.type
_entity_poly.pdbx_seq_one_letter_code
_entity_poly.pdbx_strand_id
1 'polypeptide(L)'
;LKSYAQKIAVCGEDRSSYSKTDHDATFMRFKKDHMKNDQLLPGYNLQMVICDEMIAHYGVFAYASDMDCFQPLMDGFHKRYGFYPKYPIADAGYGSYNNYLYCEQHGMKKYMKFTMYEKETKDSKYRDNPYRACNFAIDHEGYMVCPNGKRFHFLKTAPVKGNQFGRTEEYYRCEDCEGCAHREKCHKSKENRIVRVNEELTKFHSEVLSNLNCVHGALLRMNRSIQAEGAFGGIKWNKGYKR
;
A
#
# COMPACT_ATOMS: atom_id res chain seq x y z
N LEU A 1 -10.13 35.10 7.74
CA LEU A 1 -8.77 34.58 7.57
C LEU A 1 -8.20 34.02 8.87
N LYS A 2 -8.23 34.75 10.04
CA LYS A 2 -7.71 34.27 11.34
C LYS A 2 -8.32 32.92 11.77
N SER A 3 -9.64 32.71 11.60
CA SER A 3 -10.32 31.46 11.95
C SER A 3 -9.86 30.28 11.09
N TYR A 4 -9.53 30.50 9.81
CA TYR A 4 -9.00 29.43 8.95
C TYR A 4 -7.56 29.07 9.33
N ALA A 5 -6.72 30.04 9.65
CA ALA A 5 -5.36 29.79 10.10
C ALA A 5 -5.33 28.93 11.39
N GLN A 6 -6.22 29.23 12.35
CA GLN A 6 -6.36 28.42 13.56
C GLN A 6 -6.80 26.98 13.26
N LYS A 7 -7.77 26.79 12.35
CA LYS A 7 -8.24 25.45 11.95
C LYS A 7 -7.15 24.65 11.24
N ILE A 8 -6.37 25.30 10.38
CA ILE A 8 -5.24 24.66 9.70
C ILE A 8 -4.17 24.25 10.73
N ALA A 9 -3.87 25.13 11.69
CA ALA A 9 -2.90 24.83 12.76
C ALA A 9 -3.33 23.62 13.62
N VAL A 10 -4.64 23.49 13.94
CA VAL A 10 -5.18 22.33 14.66
C VAL A 10 -5.11 21.06 13.81
N CYS A 11 -5.41 21.17 12.51
CA CYS A 11 -5.36 20.03 11.60
C CYS A 11 -3.95 19.46 11.46
N GLY A 12 -2.94 20.32 11.40
CA GLY A 12 -1.55 19.96 11.11
C GLY A 12 -1.33 19.59 9.63
N GLU A 13 -0.11 19.17 9.31
CA GLU A 13 0.30 18.86 7.93
C GLU A 13 -0.09 17.45 7.49
N ASP A 14 -0.19 16.51 8.43
CA ASP A 14 -0.37 15.07 8.16
C ASP A 14 -1.84 14.64 8.06
N ARG A 15 -2.79 15.52 8.36
CA ARG A 15 -4.22 15.21 8.38
C ARG A 15 -5.00 16.14 7.46
N SER A 16 -6.07 15.63 6.88
CA SER A 16 -7.01 16.42 6.07
C SER A 16 -8.26 16.89 6.84
N SER A 17 -8.43 16.43 8.09
CA SER A 17 -9.60 16.74 8.90
C SER A 17 -9.33 16.49 10.39
N TYR A 18 -10.13 17.12 11.24
CA TYR A 18 -10.16 16.87 12.68
C TYR A 18 -11.59 17.05 13.25
N SER A 19 -11.87 16.43 14.37
CA SER A 19 -13.15 16.59 15.07
C SER A 19 -13.19 17.87 15.88
N LYS A 20 -14.35 18.54 15.92
CA LYS A 20 -14.54 19.75 16.74
C LYS A 20 -14.52 19.47 18.25
N THR A 21 -14.90 18.28 18.63
CA THR A 21 -14.99 17.86 20.06
C THR A 21 -13.76 17.16 20.55
N ASP A 22 -12.98 16.57 19.63
CA ASP A 22 -11.73 15.88 19.91
C ASP A 22 -10.76 16.21 18.78
N HIS A 23 -9.91 17.21 19.00
CA HIS A 23 -9.01 17.74 17.98
C HIS A 23 -7.96 16.73 17.50
N ASP A 24 -7.70 15.68 18.25
CA ASP A 24 -6.74 14.65 17.90
C ASP A 24 -7.36 13.56 16.99
N ALA A 25 -8.69 13.42 17.02
CA ALA A 25 -9.40 12.46 16.18
C ALA A 25 -9.53 12.95 14.74
N THR A 26 -9.33 12.04 13.79
CA THR A 26 -9.48 12.29 12.34
C THR A 26 -10.76 11.62 11.83
N PHE A 27 -11.44 12.26 10.88
CA PHE A 27 -12.59 11.65 10.22
C PHE A 27 -12.14 10.52 9.31
N MET A 28 -12.63 9.30 9.59
CA MET A 28 -12.28 8.09 8.83
C MET A 28 -13.49 7.18 8.63
N ARG A 29 -13.39 6.28 7.66
CA ARG A 29 -14.42 5.28 7.40
C ARG A 29 -14.24 4.09 8.33
N PHE A 30 -15.27 3.78 9.10
CA PHE A 30 -15.29 2.58 9.93
C PHE A 30 -15.74 1.35 9.11
N LYS A 31 -15.16 0.18 9.41
CA LYS A 31 -15.52 -1.10 8.75
C LYS A 31 -16.99 -1.48 8.97
N LYS A 32 -17.57 -1.08 10.11
CA LYS A 32 -19.00 -1.26 10.41
C LYS A 32 -19.68 0.09 10.39
N ASP A 33 -20.33 0.40 9.29
CA ASP A 33 -21.24 1.52 9.17
C ASP A 33 -22.63 1.08 9.60
N HIS A 34 -23.02 1.42 10.83
CA HIS A 34 -24.33 1.08 11.38
C HIS A 34 -25.47 1.80 10.67
N MET A 35 -25.21 2.99 10.14
CA MET A 35 -26.18 3.80 9.41
C MET A 35 -26.28 3.45 7.93
N LYS A 36 -25.31 2.67 7.40
CA LYS A 36 -25.22 2.28 5.98
C LYS A 36 -25.27 3.47 5.01
N ASN A 37 -24.68 4.60 5.40
CA ASN A 37 -24.67 5.84 4.64
C ASN A 37 -23.26 6.28 4.22
N ASP A 38 -22.26 5.44 4.42
CA ASP A 38 -20.85 5.70 4.12
C ASP A 38 -20.24 6.95 4.80
N GLN A 39 -20.85 7.39 5.88
CA GLN A 39 -20.43 8.58 6.62
C GLN A 39 -19.07 8.36 7.27
N LEU A 40 -18.23 9.38 7.17
CA LEU A 40 -16.98 9.43 7.92
C LEU A 40 -17.28 9.84 9.36
N LEU A 41 -16.69 9.14 10.31
CA LEU A 41 -16.81 9.44 11.74
C LEU A 41 -15.42 9.75 12.34
N PRO A 42 -15.34 10.63 13.36
CA PRO A 42 -14.08 10.88 14.04
C PRO A 42 -13.64 9.64 14.81
N GLY A 43 -12.37 9.31 14.71
CA GLY A 43 -11.81 8.14 15.38
C GLY A 43 -10.30 8.05 15.26
N TYR A 44 -9.79 6.95 15.78
CA TYR A 44 -8.37 6.61 15.81
C TYR A 44 -8.14 5.25 15.14
N ASN A 45 -6.97 5.10 14.57
CA ASN A 45 -6.50 3.85 14.01
C ASN A 45 -5.64 3.13 15.07
N LEU A 46 -6.16 2.05 15.65
CA LEU A 46 -5.44 1.22 16.61
C LEU A 46 -4.66 0.16 15.86
N GLN A 47 -3.35 0.18 16.02
CA GLN A 47 -2.42 -0.79 15.45
C GLN A 47 -1.76 -1.62 16.55
N MET A 48 -1.52 -2.91 16.27
CA MET A 48 -0.90 -3.83 17.23
C MET A 48 0.18 -4.68 16.55
N VAL A 49 1.30 -4.84 17.25
CA VAL A 49 2.32 -5.84 16.94
C VAL A 49 2.08 -7.03 17.85
N ILE A 50 1.84 -8.18 17.25
CA ILE A 50 1.51 -9.41 17.96
C ILE A 50 2.62 -10.43 17.69
N CYS A 51 3.11 -11.06 18.74
CA CYS A 51 4.12 -12.11 18.68
C CYS A 51 3.73 -13.20 19.69
N ASP A 52 3.64 -14.44 19.22
CA ASP A 52 3.28 -15.60 20.05
C ASP A 52 2.00 -15.36 20.88
N GLU A 53 0.95 -14.88 20.21
CA GLU A 53 -0.37 -14.56 20.80
C GLU A 53 -0.38 -13.39 21.80
N MET A 54 0.77 -12.78 22.08
CA MET A 54 0.88 -11.63 22.98
C MET A 54 0.99 -10.32 22.20
N ILE A 55 0.40 -9.25 22.75
CA ILE A 55 0.55 -7.90 22.23
C ILE A 55 1.92 -7.39 22.67
N ALA A 56 2.91 -7.44 21.78
CA ALA A 56 4.26 -6.95 22.02
C ALA A 56 4.32 -5.41 22.04
N HIS A 57 3.59 -4.77 21.10
CA HIS A 57 3.52 -3.31 21.03
C HIS A 57 2.19 -2.87 20.44
N TYR A 58 1.78 -1.63 20.70
CA TYR A 58 0.62 -1.00 20.09
C TYR A 58 0.84 0.48 19.85
N GLY A 59 0.12 1.03 18.91
CA GLY A 59 0.04 2.46 18.63
C GLY A 59 -1.38 2.89 18.33
N VAL A 60 -1.73 4.10 18.75
CA VAL A 60 -3.01 4.74 18.44
C VAL A 60 -2.70 5.96 17.59
N PHE A 61 -3.19 5.96 16.37
CA PHE A 61 -2.84 6.95 15.36
C PHE A 61 -4.07 7.72 14.87
N ALA A 62 -3.86 8.99 14.56
CA ALA A 62 -4.85 9.82 13.88
C ALA A 62 -4.87 9.59 12.35
N TYR A 63 -4.04 8.71 11.82
CA TYR A 63 -3.96 8.40 10.39
C TYR A 63 -5.08 7.44 9.99
N ALA A 64 -5.82 7.82 8.96
CA ALA A 64 -6.91 6.98 8.43
C ALA A 64 -6.42 5.76 7.64
N SER A 65 -5.18 5.82 7.14
CA SER A 65 -4.55 4.76 6.36
C SER A 65 -3.60 3.92 7.19
N ASP A 66 -3.68 2.59 7.05
CA ASP A 66 -2.75 1.66 7.70
C ASP A 66 -1.32 1.82 7.16
N MET A 67 -1.16 2.28 5.90
CA MET A 67 0.17 2.54 5.32
C MET A 67 0.97 3.54 6.14
N ASP A 68 0.31 4.59 6.63
CA ASP A 68 0.95 5.68 7.34
C ASP A 68 1.26 5.32 8.81
N CYS A 69 0.59 4.28 9.31
CA CYS A 69 0.80 3.78 10.66
C CYS A 69 2.02 2.85 10.79
N PHE A 70 2.50 2.25 9.70
CA PHE A 70 3.52 1.19 9.78
C PHE A 70 4.84 1.68 10.35
N GLN A 71 5.41 2.74 9.79
CA GLN A 71 6.72 3.25 10.21
C GLN A 71 6.71 3.71 11.67
N PRO A 72 5.78 4.58 12.12
CA PRO A 72 5.76 4.99 13.53
C PRO A 72 5.45 3.84 14.48
N LEU A 73 4.71 2.80 14.06
CA LEU A 73 4.51 1.59 14.86
C LEU A 73 5.82 0.80 15.02
N MET A 74 6.61 0.66 13.95
CA MET A 74 7.90 -0.04 14.00
C MET A 74 8.96 0.75 14.77
N ASP A 75 8.97 2.08 14.66
CA ASP A 75 9.84 2.94 15.46
C ASP A 75 9.50 2.84 16.95
N GLY A 76 8.21 2.83 17.30
CA GLY A 76 7.75 2.60 18.68
C GLY A 76 8.17 1.23 19.22
N PHE A 77 8.08 0.19 18.39
CA PHE A 77 8.57 -1.15 18.73
C PHE A 77 10.09 -1.13 18.95
N HIS A 78 10.86 -0.54 18.04
CA HIS A 78 12.31 -0.43 18.15
C HIS A 78 12.73 0.37 19.41
N LYS A 79 12.05 1.47 19.68
CA LYS A 79 12.31 2.27 20.91
C LYS A 79 12.11 1.44 22.19
N ARG A 80 11.17 0.49 22.17
CA ARG A 80 10.86 -0.34 23.34
C ARG A 80 11.83 -1.51 23.50
N TYR A 81 12.24 -2.15 22.40
CA TYR A 81 12.98 -3.41 22.45
C TYR A 81 14.44 -3.31 21.97
N GLY A 82 14.86 -2.20 21.36
CA GLY A 82 16.20 -1.97 20.87
C GLY A 82 16.52 -2.64 19.51
N PHE A 83 15.54 -3.25 18.86
CA PHE A 83 15.70 -3.91 17.55
C PHE A 83 14.42 -3.80 16.72
N TYR A 84 14.54 -3.96 15.39
CA TYR A 84 13.40 -4.10 14.48
C TYR A 84 13.03 -5.57 14.26
N PRO A 85 11.74 -5.91 14.07
CA PRO A 85 11.32 -7.30 13.81
C PRO A 85 11.87 -7.77 12.47
N LYS A 86 12.45 -8.97 12.42
CA LYS A 86 13.03 -9.53 11.19
C LYS A 86 11.98 -9.79 10.10
N TYR A 87 10.78 -10.21 10.49
CA TYR A 87 9.69 -10.63 9.61
C TYR A 87 8.38 -9.91 9.97
N PRO A 88 8.24 -8.61 9.67
CA PRO A 88 6.95 -7.93 9.89
C PRO A 88 5.92 -8.43 8.88
N ILE A 89 4.91 -9.14 9.38
CA ILE A 89 3.84 -9.71 8.55
C ILE A 89 2.61 -8.82 8.67
N ALA A 90 2.16 -8.28 7.55
CA ALA A 90 0.99 -7.42 7.52
C ALA A 90 0.13 -7.67 6.26
N ASP A 91 -1.09 -7.14 6.26
CA ASP A 91 -2.00 -7.26 5.11
C ASP A 91 -1.67 -6.24 4.01
N ALA A 92 -2.52 -6.21 2.98
CA ALA A 92 -2.30 -5.33 1.83
C ALA A 92 -2.48 -3.83 2.14
N GLY A 93 -3.06 -3.50 3.29
CA GLY A 93 -3.22 -2.11 3.75
C GLY A 93 -1.88 -1.44 4.09
N TYR A 94 -0.85 -2.23 4.37
CA TYR A 94 0.49 -1.71 4.73
C TYR A 94 1.47 -1.70 3.57
N GLY A 95 1.20 -2.45 2.50
CA GLY A 95 2.12 -2.63 1.38
C GLY A 95 2.22 -1.40 0.50
N SER A 96 3.28 -0.63 0.67
CA SER A 96 3.59 0.55 -0.13
C SER A 96 5.09 0.63 -0.43
N TYR A 97 5.45 1.42 -1.45
CA TYR A 97 6.85 1.69 -1.76
C TYR A 97 7.62 2.21 -0.53
N ASN A 98 7.06 3.20 0.17
CA ASN A 98 7.69 3.80 1.34
C ASN A 98 7.95 2.76 2.44
N ASN A 99 6.98 1.90 2.71
CA ASN A 99 7.12 0.87 3.75
C ASN A 99 8.08 -0.24 3.35
N TYR A 100 8.16 -0.61 2.06
CA TYR A 100 9.15 -1.58 1.59
C TYR A 100 10.57 -1.04 1.67
N LEU A 101 10.77 0.23 1.29
CA LEU A 101 12.08 0.88 1.40
C LEU A 101 12.49 1.05 2.86
N TYR A 102 11.55 1.44 3.72
CA TYR A 102 11.77 1.50 5.17
C TYR A 102 12.20 0.14 5.74
N CYS A 103 11.53 -0.95 5.34
CA CYS A 103 11.96 -2.30 5.72
C CYS A 103 13.41 -2.59 5.31
N GLU A 104 13.78 -2.22 4.08
CA GLU A 104 15.13 -2.44 3.57
C GLU A 104 16.17 -1.66 4.37
N GLN A 105 15.91 -0.38 4.65
CA GLN A 105 16.80 0.49 5.44
C GLN A 105 17.04 -0.02 6.87
N HIS A 106 16.05 -0.73 7.44
CA HIS A 106 16.13 -1.26 8.81
C HIS A 106 16.37 -2.77 8.89
N GLY A 107 16.78 -3.41 7.79
CA GLY A 107 17.11 -4.83 7.75
C GLY A 107 15.92 -5.79 7.95
N MET A 108 14.69 -5.29 7.80
CA MET A 108 13.46 -6.07 7.88
C MET A 108 13.15 -6.73 6.53
N LYS A 109 12.67 -7.96 6.53
CA LYS A 109 12.21 -8.65 5.32
C LYS A 109 10.80 -8.22 4.94
N LYS A 110 10.52 -8.10 3.64
CA LYS A 110 9.24 -7.62 3.11
C LYS A 110 8.21 -8.75 3.07
N TYR A 111 7.33 -8.82 4.09
CA TYR A 111 6.24 -9.82 4.21
C TYR A 111 4.85 -9.17 4.25
N MET A 112 4.74 -7.94 3.79
CA MET A 112 3.47 -7.23 3.64
C MET A 112 2.96 -7.38 2.21
N LYS A 113 1.70 -7.79 2.05
CA LYS A 113 1.07 -7.87 0.73
C LYS A 113 0.95 -6.47 0.12
N PHE A 114 1.06 -6.36 -1.21
CA PHE A 114 0.65 -5.15 -1.95
C PHE A 114 -0.81 -5.26 -2.41
N THR A 115 -1.42 -4.15 -2.76
CA THR A 115 -2.86 -4.05 -3.05
C THR A 115 -3.37 -5.09 -4.07
N MET A 116 -2.57 -5.43 -5.10
CA MET A 116 -2.95 -6.38 -6.14
C MET A 116 -2.43 -7.81 -5.91
N TYR A 117 -1.84 -8.09 -4.75
CA TYR A 117 -1.23 -9.39 -4.44
C TYR A 117 -2.17 -10.59 -4.70
N GLU A 118 -3.42 -10.52 -4.24
CA GLU A 118 -4.38 -11.61 -4.42
C GLU A 118 -4.74 -11.84 -5.89
N LYS A 119 -4.86 -10.76 -6.68
CA LYS A 119 -5.08 -10.87 -8.13
C LYS A 119 -3.86 -11.43 -8.85
N GLU A 120 -2.66 -10.98 -8.44
CA GLU A 120 -1.41 -11.46 -9.03
C GLU A 120 -1.19 -12.96 -8.78
N THR A 121 -1.60 -13.47 -7.63
CA THR A 121 -1.38 -14.86 -7.24
C THR A 121 -2.50 -15.81 -7.64
N LYS A 122 -3.76 -15.36 -7.64
CA LYS A 122 -4.94 -16.24 -7.79
C LYS A 122 -5.72 -16.03 -9.09
N ASP A 123 -5.58 -14.88 -9.76
CA ASP A 123 -6.33 -14.55 -10.97
C ASP A 123 -5.42 -14.58 -12.19
N SER A 124 -5.41 -15.72 -12.90
CA SER A 124 -4.63 -15.90 -14.13
C SER A 124 -5.05 -14.92 -15.23
N LYS A 125 -6.34 -14.58 -15.33
CA LYS A 125 -6.83 -13.62 -16.33
C LYS A 125 -6.25 -12.22 -16.09
N TYR A 126 -6.08 -11.85 -14.82
CA TYR A 126 -5.43 -10.59 -14.45
C TYR A 126 -3.91 -10.69 -14.67
N ARG A 127 -3.25 -11.71 -14.12
CA ARG A 127 -1.79 -11.88 -14.19
C ARG A 127 -1.29 -11.95 -15.62
N ASP A 128 -1.93 -12.79 -16.44
CA ASP A 128 -1.49 -13.12 -17.81
C ASP A 128 -2.13 -12.19 -18.87
N ASN A 129 -2.81 -11.12 -18.46
CA ASN A 129 -3.43 -10.16 -19.36
C ASN A 129 -2.37 -9.49 -20.25
N PRO A 130 -2.40 -9.69 -21.59
CA PRO A 130 -1.39 -9.16 -22.51
C PRO A 130 -1.36 -7.63 -22.58
N TYR A 131 -2.39 -6.96 -22.10
CA TYR A 131 -2.45 -5.49 -22.09
C TYR A 131 -1.89 -4.85 -20.82
N ARG A 132 -1.37 -5.61 -19.86
CA ARG A 132 -0.62 -5.07 -18.73
C ARG A 132 0.80 -4.75 -19.17
N ALA A 133 1.30 -3.57 -18.79
CA ALA A 133 2.66 -3.12 -19.17
C ALA A 133 3.76 -4.10 -18.70
N CYS A 134 3.57 -4.74 -17.54
CA CYS A 134 4.52 -5.74 -17.02
C CYS A 134 4.60 -7.02 -17.87
N ASN A 135 3.63 -7.25 -18.75
CA ASN A 135 3.60 -8.41 -19.66
C ASN A 135 4.02 -8.05 -21.08
N PHE A 136 4.43 -6.80 -21.34
CA PHE A 136 4.90 -6.42 -22.66
C PHE A 136 6.26 -7.05 -22.94
N ALA A 137 6.45 -7.47 -24.18
CA ALA A 137 7.72 -7.99 -24.64
C ALA A 137 8.78 -6.89 -24.68
N ILE A 138 10.03 -7.28 -24.53
CA ILE A 138 11.19 -6.41 -24.80
C ILE A 138 11.81 -6.89 -26.10
N ASP A 139 12.02 -6.00 -27.05
CA ASP A 139 12.65 -6.35 -28.33
C ASP A 139 14.19 -6.43 -28.19
N HIS A 140 14.86 -6.80 -29.29
CA HIS A 140 16.31 -6.98 -29.33
C HIS A 140 17.11 -5.68 -29.11
N GLU A 141 16.46 -4.51 -29.25
CA GLU A 141 17.05 -3.19 -29.00
C GLU A 141 16.72 -2.68 -27.58
N GLY A 142 15.97 -3.45 -26.78
CA GLY A 142 15.62 -3.11 -25.39
C GLY A 142 14.33 -2.27 -25.25
N TYR A 143 13.57 -2.08 -26.33
CA TYR A 143 12.29 -1.34 -26.25
C TYR A 143 11.16 -2.25 -25.77
N MET A 144 10.32 -1.69 -24.90
CA MET A 144 9.05 -2.29 -24.54
C MET A 144 8.11 -2.27 -25.76
N VAL A 145 7.51 -3.44 -26.10
CA VAL A 145 6.64 -3.61 -27.27
C VAL A 145 5.25 -4.05 -26.84
N CYS A 146 4.21 -3.35 -27.30
CA CYS A 146 2.83 -3.71 -27.00
C CYS A 146 2.37 -4.94 -27.81
N PRO A 147 1.20 -5.56 -27.48
CA PRO A 147 0.67 -6.70 -28.23
C PRO A 147 0.39 -6.45 -29.72
N ASN A 148 0.36 -5.20 -30.15
CA ASN A 148 0.22 -4.81 -31.58
C ASN A 148 1.59 -4.55 -32.25
N GLY A 149 2.70 -4.91 -31.62
CA GLY A 149 4.05 -4.75 -32.18
C GLY A 149 4.59 -3.32 -32.18
N LYS A 150 3.94 -2.39 -31.48
CA LYS A 150 4.36 -0.99 -31.41
C LYS A 150 5.28 -0.74 -30.21
N ARG A 151 6.36 0.03 -30.41
CA ARG A 151 7.37 0.36 -29.41
C ARG A 151 6.89 1.46 -28.45
N PHE A 152 7.38 1.42 -27.23
CA PHE A 152 7.25 2.48 -26.25
C PHE A 152 8.57 3.24 -26.11
N HIS A 153 8.50 4.54 -26.27
CA HIS A 153 9.66 5.44 -26.16
C HIS A 153 9.60 6.18 -24.84
N PHE A 154 10.77 6.38 -24.25
CA PHE A 154 10.90 7.20 -23.03
C PHE A 154 10.37 8.62 -23.26
N LEU A 155 9.56 9.08 -22.35
CA LEU A 155 8.95 10.40 -22.41
C LEU A 155 9.56 11.35 -21.38
N LYS A 156 9.60 10.92 -20.13
CA LYS A 156 10.11 11.71 -19.01
C LYS A 156 10.25 10.87 -17.74
N THR A 157 11.03 11.38 -16.80
CA THR A 157 10.99 10.98 -15.39
C THR A 157 10.24 12.04 -14.59
N ALA A 158 9.41 11.64 -13.66
CA ALA A 158 8.69 12.57 -12.77
C ALA A 158 8.61 12.04 -11.34
N PRO A 159 8.66 12.94 -10.34
CA PRO A 159 8.50 12.56 -8.94
C PRO A 159 7.07 12.10 -8.67
N VAL A 160 6.92 11.13 -7.77
CA VAL A 160 5.62 10.65 -7.30
C VAL A 160 5.17 11.49 -6.11
N LYS A 161 3.94 12.01 -6.16
CA LYS A 161 3.36 12.78 -5.05
C LYS A 161 3.22 11.91 -3.79
N GLY A 162 3.47 12.52 -2.63
CA GLY A 162 3.27 11.86 -1.33
C GLY A 162 4.30 10.79 -1.00
N ASN A 163 5.43 10.75 -1.71
CA ASN A 163 6.52 9.86 -1.32
C ASN A 163 7.52 10.57 -0.40
N GLN A 164 8.01 9.84 0.60
CA GLN A 164 8.94 10.34 1.61
C GLN A 164 10.42 10.19 1.23
N PHE A 165 10.72 9.38 0.21
CA PHE A 165 12.07 8.92 -0.12
C PHE A 165 12.51 9.33 -1.53
N GLY A 166 11.93 10.38 -2.11
CA GLY A 166 12.32 10.88 -3.42
C GLY A 166 11.98 9.95 -4.60
N ARG A 167 10.99 9.05 -4.46
CA ARG A 167 10.56 8.13 -5.51
C ARG A 167 10.24 8.85 -6.80
N THR A 168 10.77 8.36 -7.90
CA THR A 168 10.45 8.79 -9.26
C THR A 168 9.82 7.64 -10.05
N GLU A 169 9.09 7.99 -11.09
CA GLU A 169 8.56 7.05 -12.09
C GLU A 169 8.98 7.49 -13.49
N GLU A 170 9.32 6.53 -14.31
CA GLU A 170 9.59 6.74 -15.72
C GLU A 170 8.31 6.56 -16.53
N TYR A 171 8.11 7.44 -17.47
CA TYR A 171 6.95 7.45 -18.35
C TYR A 171 7.40 7.07 -19.76
N TYR A 172 6.73 6.10 -20.35
CA TYR A 172 6.97 5.65 -21.71
C TYR A 172 5.69 5.80 -22.52
N ARG A 173 5.80 6.37 -23.72
CA ARG A 173 4.67 6.58 -24.64
C ARG A 173 4.78 5.61 -25.80
N CYS A 174 3.68 4.95 -26.15
CA CYS A 174 3.56 4.17 -27.38
C CYS A 174 3.71 5.09 -28.61
N GLU A 175 4.46 4.64 -29.60
CA GLU A 175 4.72 5.41 -30.82
C GLU A 175 3.45 5.74 -31.59
N ASP A 176 2.52 4.77 -31.70
CA ASP A 176 1.27 4.95 -32.40
C ASP A 176 0.17 4.01 -31.89
N CYS A 177 -1.00 4.59 -31.60
CA CYS A 177 -2.23 3.87 -31.21
C CYS A 177 -3.42 4.20 -32.12
N GLU A 178 -3.22 4.95 -33.20
CA GLU A 178 -4.30 5.28 -34.16
C GLU A 178 -4.71 4.02 -34.93
N GLY A 179 -6.01 3.82 -35.12
CA GLY A 179 -6.54 2.64 -35.81
C GLY A 179 -6.20 1.29 -35.18
N CYS A 180 -5.65 1.23 -33.97
CA CYS A 180 -5.24 -0.02 -33.33
C CYS A 180 -6.43 -0.90 -32.97
N ALA A 181 -6.49 -2.12 -33.51
CA ALA A 181 -7.54 -3.11 -33.23
C ALA A 181 -7.65 -3.52 -31.74
N HIS A 182 -6.58 -3.33 -30.98
CA HIS A 182 -6.53 -3.66 -29.56
C HIS A 182 -6.89 -2.49 -28.64
N ARG A 183 -7.19 -1.31 -29.18
CA ARG A 183 -7.32 -0.06 -28.41
C ARG A 183 -8.33 -0.17 -27.27
N GLU A 184 -9.54 -0.64 -27.55
CA GLU A 184 -10.62 -0.74 -26.55
C GLU A 184 -10.27 -1.62 -25.34
N LYS A 185 -9.52 -2.70 -25.57
CA LYS A 185 -9.06 -3.63 -24.53
C LYS A 185 -7.79 -3.13 -23.83
N CYS A 186 -7.02 -2.26 -24.47
CA CYS A 186 -5.70 -1.83 -24.03
C CYS A 186 -5.75 -0.61 -23.13
N HIS A 187 -6.45 0.47 -23.53
CA HIS A 187 -6.58 1.70 -22.76
C HIS A 187 -7.75 2.58 -23.23
N LYS A 188 -8.20 3.48 -22.34
CA LYS A 188 -9.33 4.38 -22.60
C LYS A 188 -8.93 5.79 -23.04
N SER A 189 -7.63 6.11 -23.08
CA SER A 189 -7.16 7.43 -23.50
C SER A 189 -7.46 7.71 -24.96
N LYS A 190 -7.75 8.96 -25.33
CA LYS A 190 -7.87 9.40 -26.73
C LYS A 190 -6.52 9.47 -27.44
N GLU A 191 -5.44 9.64 -26.67
CA GLU A 191 -4.08 9.76 -27.15
C GLU A 191 -3.34 8.41 -27.12
N ASN A 192 -2.08 8.42 -27.58
CA ASN A 192 -1.20 7.25 -27.47
C ASN A 192 -1.03 6.84 -26.01
N ARG A 193 -1.02 5.54 -25.79
CA ARG A 193 -0.89 4.97 -24.46
C ARG A 193 0.41 5.40 -23.78
N ILE A 194 0.31 5.82 -22.52
CA ILE A 194 1.45 6.05 -21.65
C ILE A 194 1.45 4.98 -20.56
N VAL A 195 2.60 4.36 -20.33
CA VAL A 195 2.84 3.46 -19.20
C VAL A 195 3.84 4.11 -18.25
N ARG A 196 3.69 3.79 -16.97
CA ARG A 196 4.60 4.22 -15.90
C ARG A 196 5.36 3.02 -15.40
N VAL A 197 6.66 3.15 -15.26
CA VAL A 197 7.55 2.11 -14.80
C VAL A 197 8.31 2.62 -13.57
N ASN A 198 8.39 1.77 -12.57
CA ASN A 198 9.28 1.94 -11.43
C ASN A 198 9.93 0.59 -11.16
N GLU A 199 11.17 0.45 -11.57
CA GLU A 199 11.92 -0.81 -11.45
C GLU A 199 12.10 -1.26 -10.00
N GLU A 200 12.37 -0.32 -9.11
CA GLU A 200 12.58 -0.62 -7.69
C GLU A 200 11.30 -1.16 -7.04
N LEU A 201 10.14 -0.54 -7.32
CA LEU A 201 8.85 -1.06 -6.85
C LEU A 201 8.56 -2.45 -7.44
N THR A 202 8.93 -2.67 -8.70
CA THR A 202 8.78 -3.99 -9.34
C THR A 202 9.65 -5.04 -8.65
N LYS A 203 10.89 -4.70 -8.29
CA LYS A 203 11.78 -5.56 -7.49
C LYS A 203 11.19 -5.86 -6.12
N PHE A 204 10.65 -4.85 -5.42
CA PHE A 204 9.97 -5.06 -4.13
C PHE A 204 8.77 -6.00 -4.24
N HIS A 205 7.93 -5.83 -5.26
CA HIS A 205 6.80 -6.73 -5.48
C HIS A 205 7.24 -8.17 -5.77
N SER A 206 8.29 -8.36 -6.56
CA SER A 206 8.87 -9.68 -6.84
C SER A 206 9.43 -10.34 -5.59
N GLU A 207 10.13 -9.57 -4.74
CA GLU A 207 10.62 -10.06 -3.44
C GLU A 207 9.46 -10.45 -2.52
N VAL A 208 8.42 -9.62 -2.42
CA VAL A 208 7.23 -9.92 -1.62
C VAL A 208 6.53 -11.19 -2.11
N LEU A 209 6.38 -11.37 -3.42
CA LEU A 209 5.81 -12.59 -3.99
C LEU A 209 6.64 -13.82 -3.63
N SER A 210 7.97 -13.75 -3.77
CA SER A 210 8.89 -14.82 -3.39
C SER A 210 8.81 -15.14 -1.90
N ASN A 211 8.88 -14.12 -1.05
CA ASN A 211 8.83 -14.26 0.41
C ASN A 211 7.49 -14.88 0.88
N LEU A 212 6.36 -14.37 0.40
CA LEU A 212 5.06 -14.81 0.84
C LEU A 212 4.62 -16.17 0.26
N ASN A 213 5.14 -16.58 -0.90
CA ASN A 213 4.75 -17.84 -1.55
C ASN A 213 5.65 -19.01 -1.20
N CYS A 214 6.76 -18.80 -0.48
CA CYS A 214 7.55 -19.90 0.06
C CYS A 214 6.84 -20.55 1.28
N VAL A 215 7.30 -21.75 1.69
CA VAL A 215 6.73 -22.48 2.84
C VAL A 215 6.74 -21.64 4.12
N HIS A 216 7.86 -20.99 4.40
CA HIS A 216 7.98 -20.09 5.56
C HIS A 216 6.97 -18.94 5.51
N GLY A 217 6.83 -18.27 4.37
CA GLY A 217 5.87 -17.20 4.19
C GLY A 217 4.42 -17.64 4.30
N ALA A 218 4.10 -18.86 3.85
CA ALA A 218 2.77 -19.44 4.01
C ALA A 218 2.43 -19.67 5.48
N LEU A 219 3.37 -20.24 6.27
CA LEU A 219 3.22 -20.44 7.71
C LEU A 219 3.05 -19.11 8.46
N LEU A 220 3.89 -18.11 8.14
CA LEU A 220 3.81 -16.80 8.76
C LEU A 220 2.46 -16.13 8.50
N ARG A 221 1.92 -16.21 7.25
CA ARG A 221 0.60 -15.67 6.92
C ARG A 221 -0.53 -16.35 7.68
N MET A 222 -0.45 -17.67 7.83
CA MET A 222 -1.42 -18.44 8.58
C MET A 222 -1.40 -18.02 10.07
N ASN A 223 -0.22 -17.98 10.68
CA ASN A 223 -0.05 -17.58 12.08
C ASN A 223 -0.54 -16.13 12.31
N ARG A 224 -0.21 -15.18 11.39
CA ARG A 224 -0.73 -13.82 11.50
C ARG A 224 -2.25 -13.78 11.57
N SER A 225 -2.93 -14.52 10.68
CA SER A 225 -4.41 -14.54 10.66
C SER A 225 -4.96 -14.99 12.02
N ILE A 226 -4.47 -16.09 12.55
CA ILE A 226 -4.90 -16.63 13.84
C ILE A 226 -4.64 -15.62 14.99
N GLN A 227 -3.42 -15.12 15.09
CA GLN A 227 -3.01 -14.27 16.20
C GLN A 227 -3.68 -12.87 16.14
N ALA A 228 -3.73 -12.26 14.96
CA ALA A 228 -4.34 -10.94 14.80
C ALA A 228 -5.85 -10.97 15.06
N GLU A 229 -6.56 -11.98 14.54
CA GLU A 229 -8.00 -12.10 14.75
C GLU A 229 -8.32 -12.39 16.23
N GLY A 230 -7.52 -13.20 16.90
CA GLY A 230 -7.65 -13.48 18.34
C GLY A 230 -7.49 -12.23 19.19
N ALA A 231 -6.42 -11.46 18.98
CA ALA A 231 -6.15 -10.24 19.74
C ALA A 231 -7.22 -9.15 19.50
N PHE A 232 -7.58 -8.87 18.25
CA PHE A 232 -8.64 -7.92 17.95
C PHE A 232 -10.02 -8.41 18.38
N GLY A 233 -10.29 -9.71 18.32
CA GLY A 233 -11.50 -10.33 18.83
C GLY A 233 -11.67 -10.09 20.33
N GLY A 234 -10.61 -10.30 21.12
CA GLY A 234 -10.59 -10.03 22.54
C GLY A 234 -10.94 -8.59 22.89
N ILE A 235 -10.38 -7.61 22.17
CA ILE A 235 -10.66 -6.20 22.39
C ILE A 235 -12.11 -5.86 21.97
N LYS A 236 -12.52 -6.25 20.78
CA LYS A 236 -13.81 -5.86 20.20
C LYS A 236 -15.01 -6.53 20.86
N TRP A 237 -14.88 -7.83 21.18
CA TRP A 237 -15.99 -8.62 21.69
C TRP A 237 -16.00 -8.69 23.20
N ASN A 238 -14.87 -9.05 23.81
CA ASN A 238 -14.84 -9.29 25.26
C ASN A 238 -14.81 -7.99 26.05
N LYS A 239 -14.21 -6.92 25.50
CA LYS A 239 -14.13 -5.61 26.17
C LYS A 239 -15.06 -4.56 25.58
N GLY A 240 -15.90 -4.91 24.62
CA GLY A 240 -16.96 -4.05 24.10
C GLY A 240 -16.49 -2.89 23.20
N TYR A 241 -15.21 -2.81 22.85
CA TYR A 241 -14.69 -1.78 21.92
C TYR A 241 -15.14 -2.10 20.49
N LYS A 242 -16.39 -1.78 20.17
CA LYS A 242 -16.96 -2.02 18.84
C LYS A 242 -16.84 -0.82 17.90
N ARG A 243 -16.46 0.32 18.44
CA ARG A 243 -16.21 1.59 17.71
C ARG A 243 -14.91 2.21 18.17
#